data_7be33510715fe4c66103f5330f937c86
#
_entry.id   7be33510715fe4c66103f5330f937c86
#
_cell.length_a   1.000
_cell.length_b   1.000
_cell.length_c   1.000
_cell.angle_alpha   90.00
_cell.angle_beta   90.00
_cell.angle_gamma   90.00
#
_symmetry.space_group_name_H-M   'P 1'
#
loop_
_entity.id
_entity.type
_entity.pdbx_description
1 polymer ?
#
loop_
_entity_poly.entity_id
_entity_poly.type
_entity_poly.pdbx_seq_one_letter_code
_entity_poly.pdbx_strand_id
1 'polypeptide(L)'
;LVSGLFWYFIMGQTFTFAMTVAVSVLVIACPCALGLATPTAIMVGTGLGAEHGILYKRGDVLELAHKADVLVFDKTGTITQGKPQLVSSYTYGNSRAALQLLASLEAKSEHPLGQAILVAAENANLDLLEMDNFSSLTGRGLTASYAGKTYLAGNQTLMADEKVDLTSAQADFQSLTADGQTPIFLAEDSKLIGLFGV
;
A
#
# COMPACT_ATOMS: atom_id res chain seq x y z
N LEU A 1 52.56 -9.56 -27.36
CA LEU A 1 53.92 -10.12 -27.46
C LEU A 1 54.35 -10.26 -28.93
N VAL A 2 53.58 -10.88 -29.81
CA VAL A 2 53.89 -11.06 -31.24
C VAL A 2 54.23 -9.74 -31.93
N SER A 3 53.50 -8.67 -31.66
CA SER A 3 53.74 -7.32 -32.18
C SER A 3 55.11 -6.77 -31.78
N GLY A 4 55.52 -6.95 -30.53
CA GLY A 4 56.84 -6.52 -30.06
C GLY A 4 57.97 -7.31 -30.74
N LEU A 5 57.83 -8.64 -30.84
CA LEU A 5 58.79 -9.48 -31.55
C LEU A 5 58.95 -9.13 -33.02
N PHE A 6 57.82 -8.80 -33.73
CA PHE A 6 57.80 -8.34 -35.10
C PHE A 6 58.63 -7.07 -35.29
N TRP A 7 58.37 -6.06 -34.44
CA TRP A 7 59.06 -4.78 -34.53
C TRP A 7 60.53 -4.89 -34.17
N TYR A 8 60.93 -5.78 -33.23
CA TYR A 8 62.30 -5.96 -32.83
C TYR A 8 63.12 -6.76 -33.87
N PHE A 9 62.63 -7.95 -34.30
CA PHE A 9 63.39 -8.87 -35.14
C PHE A 9 63.22 -8.61 -36.63
N ILE A 10 62.06 -8.16 -37.09
CA ILE A 10 61.79 -8.02 -38.52
C ILE A 10 62.02 -6.58 -38.95
N MET A 11 61.57 -5.61 -38.17
CA MET A 11 61.68 -4.19 -38.50
C MET A 11 62.96 -3.55 -37.97
N GLY A 12 63.78 -4.24 -37.19
CA GLY A 12 65.07 -3.78 -36.68
C GLY A 12 64.99 -2.59 -35.73
N GLN A 13 63.85 -2.39 -35.04
CA GLN A 13 63.64 -1.28 -34.13
C GLN A 13 64.33 -1.53 -32.76
N THR A 14 64.55 -0.48 -32.00
CA THR A 14 65.14 -0.60 -30.66
C THR A 14 64.28 -1.43 -29.71
N PHE A 15 64.95 -2.10 -28.81
CA PHE A 15 64.25 -2.88 -27.75
C PHE A 15 63.18 -2.07 -27.01
N THR A 16 63.50 -0.84 -26.67
CA THR A 16 62.58 0.08 -26.02
C THR A 16 61.31 0.33 -26.79
N PHE A 17 61.45 0.58 -28.11
CA PHE A 17 60.33 0.76 -29.03
C PHE A 17 59.46 -0.51 -29.11
N ALA A 18 60.07 -1.63 -29.34
CA ALA A 18 59.40 -2.93 -29.43
C ALA A 18 58.64 -3.29 -28.12
N MET A 19 59.24 -3.01 -26.97
CA MET A 19 58.55 -3.17 -25.66
C MET A 19 57.38 -2.21 -25.50
N THR A 20 57.55 -0.94 -25.87
CA THR A 20 56.46 0.04 -25.81
C THR A 20 55.27 -0.41 -26.65
N VAL A 21 55.50 -0.88 -27.86
CA VAL A 21 54.44 -1.40 -28.75
C VAL A 21 53.79 -2.64 -28.16
N ALA A 22 54.56 -3.58 -27.60
CA ALA A 22 54.03 -4.79 -26.98
C ALA A 22 53.14 -4.48 -25.78
N VAL A 23 53.58 -3.56 -24.90
CA VAL A 23 52.83 -3.14 -23.73
C VAL A 23 51.58 -2.35 -24.14
N SER A 24 51.66 -1.47 -25.13
CA SER A 24 50.52 -0.72 -25.63
C SER A 24 49.41 -1.63 -26.16
N VAL A 25 49.76 -2.66 -26.94
CA VAL A 25 48.81 -3.65 -27.44
C VAL A 25 48.18 -4.45 -26.31
N LEU A 26 48.93 -4.81 -25.27
CA LEU A 26 48.40 -5.51 -24.11
C LEU A 26 47.45 -4.65 -23.29
N VAL A 27 47.76 -3.36 -23.11
CA VAL A 27 46.91 -2.40 -22.39
C VAL A 27 45.61 -2.14 -23.15
N ILE A 28 45.69 -1.94 -24.48
CA ILE A 28 44.49 -1.73 -25.32
C ILE A 28 43.61 -2.97 -25.38
N ALA A 29 44.22 -4.16 -25.40
CA ALA A 29 43.51 -5.45 -25.39
C ALA A 29 42.88 -5.78 -24.02
N CYS A 30 43.19 -5.00 -22.99
CA CYS A 30 42.56 -5.18 -21.67
C CYS A 30 41.06 -4.78 -21.76
N PRO A 31 40.13 -5.65 -21.35
CA PRO A 31 38.70 -5.33 -21.37
C PRO A 31 38.33 -4.40 -20.21
N CYS A 32 39.09 -3.31 -20.02
CA CYS A 32 38.89 -2.37 -18.91
C CYS A 32 37.49 -1.73 -18.93
N ALA A 33 36.94 -1.51 -20.12
CA ALA A 33 35.56 -1.02 -20.27
C ALA A 33 34.54 -2.01 -19.72
N LEU A 34 34.76 -3.31 -19.96
CA LEU A 34 33.87 -4.36 -19.46
C LEU A 34 34.08 -4.65 -17.97
N GLY A 35 35.33 -4.55 -17.49
CA GLY A 35 35.71 -4.88 -16.10
C GLY A 35 35.46 -3.77 -15.08
N LEU A 36 35.36 -2.51 -15.49
CA LEU A 36 35.18 -1.38 -14.59
C LEU A 36 33.91 -0.57 -14.90
N ALA A 37 33.61 -0.29 -16.16
CA ALA A 37 32.50 0.61 -16.52
C ALA A 37 31.12 0.02 -16.12
N THR A 38 30.87 -1.24 -16.46
CA THR A 38 29.59 -1.88 -16.16
C THR A 38 29.36 -2.06 -14.64
N PRO A 39 30.31 -2.62 -13.84
CA PRO A 39 30.12 -2.68 -12.39
C PRO A 39 29.97 -1.31 -11.73
N THR A 40 30.71 -0.30 -12.21
CA THR A 40 30.58 1.06 -11.68
C THR A 40 29.22 1.66 -11.98
N ALA A 41 28.69 1.48 -13.18
CA ALA A 41 27.36 1.97 -13.56
C ALA A 41 26.26 1.30 -12.71
N ILE A 42 26.36 -0.03 -12.48
CA ILE A 42 25.44 -0.77 -11.62
C ILE A 42 25.55 -0.28 -10.17
N MET A 43 26.76 -0.06 -9.65
CA MET A 43 26.97 0.42 -8.29
C MET A 43 26.37 1.83 -8.10
N VAL A 44 26.61 2.74 -9.02
CA VAL A 44 26.05 4.10 -8.97
C VAL A 44 24.52 4.04 -9.13
N GLY A 45 24.01 3.27 -10.08
CA GLY A 45 22.57 3.14 -10.30
C GLY A 45 21.82 2.53 -9.12
N THR A 46 22.38 1.48 -8.51
CA THR A 46 21.78 0.87 -7.31
C THR A 46 21.89 1.77 -6.09
N GLY A 47 23.00 2.51 -5.95
CA GLY A 47 23.17 3.51 -4.88
C GLY A 47 22.14 4.63 -4.98
N LEU A 48 21.97 5.20 -6.16
CA LEU A 48 20.98 6.24 -6.42
C LEU A 48 19.55 5.72 -6.19
N GLY A 49 19.26 4.47 -6.59
CA GLY A 49 18.00 3.82 -6.28
C GLY A 49 17.75 3.72 -4.77
N ALA A 50 18.76 3.31 -4.00
CA ALA A 50 18.66 3.18 -2.55
C ALA A 50 18.39 4.52 -1.84
N GLU A 51 18.99 5.62 -2.30
CA GLU A 51 18.69 6.98 -1.81
C GLU A 51 17.21 7.37 -1.99
N HIS A 52 16.55 6.80 -3.00
CA HIS A 52 15.12 6.99 -3.27
C HIS A 52 14.24 5.86 -2.69
N GLY A 53 14.78 5.00 -1.82
CA GLY A 53 14.06 3.88 -1.21
C GLY A 53 13.84 2.69 -2.13
N ILE A 54 14.49 2.62 -3.30
CA ILE A 54 14.38 1.53 -4.26
C ILE A 54 15.58 0.59 -4.07
N LEU A 55 15.32 -0.62 -3.60
CA LEU A 55 16.35 -1.62 -3.35
C LEU A 55 16.34 -2.70 -4.42
N TYR A 56 17.43 -2.81 -5.17
CA TYR A 56 17.64 -3.86 -6.17
C TYR A 56 18.30 -5.08 -5.52
N LYS A 57 17.71 -6.26 -5.68
CA LYS A 57 18.28 -7.51 -5.15
C LYS A 57 19.52 -7.97 -5.93
N ARG A 58 19.64 -7.60 -7.20
CA ARG A 58 20.74 -7.98 -8.10
C ARG A 58 20.91 -6.92 -9.18
N GLY A 59 22.12 -6.79 -9.73
CA GLY A 59 22.42 -5.81 -10.77
C GLY A 59 21.70 -6.05 -12.11
N ASP A 60 21.41 -7.31 -12.46
CA ASP A 60 20.65 -7.67 -13.66
C ASP A 60 19.19 -7.19 -13.61
N VAL A 61 18.63 -7.07 -12.41
CA VAL A 61 17.27 -6.52 -12.23
C VAL A 61 17.22 -5.04 -12.64
N LEU A 62 18.28 -4.27 -12.36
CA LEU A 62 18.39 -2.89 -12.82
C LEU A 62 18.37 -2.78 -14.36
N GLU A 63 19.09 -3.70 -15.04
CA GLU A 63 19.07 -3.77 -16.50
C GLU A 63 17.72 -4.21 -17.08
N LEU A 64 17.02 -5.12 -16.40
CA LEU A 64 15.74 -5.65 -16.88
C LEU A 64 14.58 -4.68 -16.62
N ALA A 65 14.66 -3.84 -15.60
CA ALA A 65 13.58 -2.95 -15.21
C ALA A 65 13.14 -2.02 -16.34
N HIS A 66 14.08 -1.52 -17.18
CA HIS A 66 13.75 -0.64 -18.29
C HIS A 66 13.04 -1.33 -19.47
N LYS A 67 13.02 -2.68 -19.50
CA LYS A 67 12.35 -3.50 -20.52
C LYS A 67 10.92 -3.90 -20.13
N ALA A 68 10.44 -3.42 -18.99
CA ALA A 68 9.09 -3.72 -18.54
C ALA A 68 8.06 -2.94 -19.36
N ASP A 69 7.19 -3.64 -20.09
CA ASP A 69 6.09 -3.06 -20.87
C ASP A 69 4.79 -2.97 -20.06
N VAL A 70 4.66 -3.76 -18.99
CA VAL A 70 3.47 -3.83 -18.15
C VAL A 70 3.86 -3.78 -16.68
N LEU A 71 3.20 -2.90 -15.92
CA LEU A 71 3.35 -2.78 -14.48
C LEU A 71 2.04 -3.21 -13.81
N VAL A 72 2.15 -4.13 -12.85
CA VAL A 72 1.02 -4.58 -12.03
C VAL A 72 1.26 -4.15 -10.60
N PHE A 73 0.36 -3.31 -10.07
CA PHE A 73 0.44 -2.83 -8.70
C PHE A 73 -0.53 -3.59 -7.80
N ASP A 74 -0.07 -4.02 -6.64
CA ASP A 74 -0.97 -4.41 -5.57
C ASP A 74 -1.72 -3.18 -5.05
N LYS A 75 -2.99 -3.34 -4.70
CA LYS A 75 -3.82 -2.25 -4.19
C LYS A 75 -3.42 -1.90 -2.75
N THR A 76 -3.46 -2.90 -1.87
CA THR A 76 -3.40 -2.68 -0.42
C THR A 76 -1.98 -2.52 0.08
N GLY A 77 -1.66 -1.38 0.68
CA GLY A 77 -0.31 -1.09 1.18
C GLY A 77 0.69 -0.67 0.11
N THR A 78 0.31 -0.67 -1.19
CA THR A 78 1.13 -0.18 -2.30
C THR A 78 0.52 1.08 -2.90
N ILE A 79 -0.71 1.00 -3.43
CA ILE A 79 -1.46 2.17 -3.93
C ILE A 79 -2.11 2.91 -2.76
N THR A 80 -2.61 2.17 -1.77
CA THR A 80 -3.20 2.70 -0.55
C THR A 80 -2.23 2.57 0.63
N GLN A 81 -2.44 3.37 1.67
CA GLN A 81 -1.60 3.34 2.87
C GLN A 81 -1.79 2.06 3.73
N GLY A 82 -2.78 1.22 3.41
CA GLY A 82 -3.11 0.03 4.18
C GLY A 82 -3.66 0.32 5.60
N LYS A 83 -4.02 1.57 5.85
CA LYS A 83 -4.57 2.04 7.13
C LYS A 83 -5.95 2.63 6.88
N PRO A 84 -7.03 1.86 7.06
CA PRO A 84 -8.38 2.39 6.97
C PRO A 84 -8.57 3.56 7.94
N GLN A 85 -9.30 4.58 7.51
CA GLN A 85 -9.65 5.75 8.32
C GLN A 85 -11.11 6.08 8.13
N LEU A 86 -11.78 6.56 9.19
CA LEU A 86 -13.11 7.13 9.06
C LEU A 86 -12.98 8.49 8.36
N VAL A 87 -13.50 8.57 7.13
CA VAL A 87 -13.39 9.76 6.27
C VAL A 87 -14.69 10.57 6.30
N SER A 88 -15.83 9.89 6.29
CA SER A 88 -17.14 10.52 6.19
C SER A 88 -18.09 9.98 7.25
N SER A 89 -18.97 10.85 7.76
CA SER A 89 -19.97 10.51 8.77
C SER A 89 -21.25 11.30 8.52
N TYR A 90 -22.28 10.59 8.10
CA TYR A 90 -23.64 11.11 7.93
C TYR A 90 -24.51 10.57 9.07
N THR A 91 -25.08 11.43 9.88
CA THR A 91 -25.84 11.03 11.06
C THR A 91 -27.22 11.64 11.04
N TYR A 92 -28.23 10.83 11.34
CA TYR A 92 -29.64 11.20 11.33
C TYR A 92 -30.15 11.48 12.76
N GLY A 93 -29.28 12.13 13.55
CA GLY A 93 -29.53 12.47 14.95
C GLY A 93 -28.27 13.04 15.63
N ASN A 94 -27.97 12.59 16.84
CA ASN A 94 -26.75 13.01 17.56
C ASN A 94 -25.51 12.31 17.01
N SER A 95 -24.67 13.05 16.30
CA SER A 95 -23.46 12.52 15.64
C SER A 95 -22.45 11.93 16.63
N ARG A 96 -22.28 12.56 17.80
CA ARG A 96 -21.34 12.08 18.83
C ARG A 96 -21.81 10.75 19.43
N ALA A 97 -23.09 10.61 19.70
CA ALA A 97 -23.67 9.37 20.19
C ALA A 97 -23.64 8.26 19.14
N ALA A 98 -23.91 8.56 17.88
CA ALA A 98 -23.84 7.57 16.80
C ALA A 98 -22.43 7.01 16.62
N LEU A 99 -21.39 7.86 16.62
CA LEU A 99 -20.01 7.40 16.55
C LEU A 99 -19.61 6.58 17.78
N GLN A 100 -20.06 6.98 18.98
CA GLN A 100 -19.81 6.25 20.23
C GLN A 100 -20.42 4.83 20.19
N LEU A 101 -21.67 4.73 19.72
CA LEU A 101 -22.38 3.45 19.58
C LEU A 101 -21.70 2.56 18.54
N LEU A 102 -21.33 3.10 17.38
CA LEU A 102 -20.63 2.35 16.36
C LEU A 102 -19.25 1.85 16.85
N ALA A 103 -18.49 2.71 17.51
CA ALA A 103 -17.20 2.33 18.09
C ALA A 103 -17.35 1.24 19.17
N SER A 104 -18.39 1.32 19.97
CA SER A 104 -18.67 0.32 21.03
C SER A 104 -19.05 -1.05 20.44
N LEU A 105 -19.76 -1.07 19.31
CA LEU A 105 -20.02 -2.31 18.55
C LEU A 105 -18.71 -2.87 17.94
N GLU A 106 -17.92 -2.02 17.29
CA GLU A 106 -16.70 -2.43 16.63
C GLU A 106 -15.56 -2.80 17.59
N ALA A 107 -15.63 -2.39 18.85
CA ALA A 107 -14.64 -2.74 19.89
C ALA A 107 -14.48 -4.23 20.12
N LYS A 108 -15.52 -5.02 19.81
CA LYS A 108 -15.51 -6.48 19.90
C LYS A 108 -15.28 -7.16 18.54
N SER A 109 -15.02 -6.37 17.49
CA SER A 109 -14.77 -6.85 16.13
C SER A 109 -13.27 -6.93 15.82
N GLU A 110 -12.85 -7.96 15.11
CA GLU A 110 -11.47 -8.09 14.61
C GLU A 110 -11.31 -7.51 13.18
N HIS A 111 -12.35 -6.89 12.66
CA HIS A 111 -12.32 -6.40 11.27
C HIS A 111 -11.47 -5.12 11.16
N PRO A 112 -10.61 -4.97 10.11
CA PRO A 112 -9.76 -3.79 9.95
C PRO A 112 -10.52 -2.44 9.89
N LEU A 113 -11.76 -2.44 9.40
CA LEU A 113 -12.61 -1.24 9.38
C LEU A 113 -13.02 -0.82 10.79
N GLY A 114 -13.20 -1.76 11.72
CA GLY A 114 -13.49 -1.47 13.12
C GLY A 114 -12.38 -0.67 13.78
N GLN A 115 -11.12 -0.97 13.47
CA GLN A 115 -9.99 -0.21 13.99
C GLN A 115 -10.04 1.28 13.58
N ALA A 116 -10.47 1.58 12.36
CA ALA A 116 -10.63 2.96 11.90
C ALA A 116 -11.70 3.73 12.70
N ILE A 117 -12.80 3.06 13.04
CA ILE A 117 -13.87 3.63 13.85
C ILE A 117 -13.41 3.85 15.30
N LEU A 118 -12.67 2.90 15.88
CA LEU A 118 -12.11 3.03 17.23
C LEU A 118 -11.15 4.20 17.35
N VAL A 119 -10.24 4.36 16.39
CA VAL A 119 -9.31 5.51 16.33
C VAL A 119 -10.08 6.83 16.21
N ALA A 120 -11.15 6.87 15.40
CA ALA A 120 -11.98 8.08 15.28
C ALA A 120 -12.70 8.41 16.59
N ALA A 121 -13.19 7.42 17.32
CA ALA A 121 -13.83 7.62 18.62
C ALA A 121 -12.83 8.09 19.69
N GLU A 122 -11.62 7.51 19.71
CA GLU A 122 -10.54 7.93 20.60
C GLU A 122 -10.15 9.39 20.36
N ASN A 123 -9.95 9.78 19.09
CA ASN A 123 -9.66 11.18 18.72
C ASN A 123 -10.78 12.15 19.11
N ALA A 124 -12.03 11.67 19.16
CA ALA A 124 -13.18 12.44 19.62
C ALA A 124 -13.37 12.43 21.16
N ASN A 125 -12.47 11.77 21.89
CA ASN A 125 -12.54 11.52 23.34
C ASN A 125 -13.90 10.94 23.75
N LEU A 126 -14.28 9.81 23.12
CA LEU A 126 -15.50 9.07 23.41
C LEU A 126 -15.16 7.82 24.20
N ASP A 127 -15.78 7.66 25.37
CA ASP A 127 -15.69 6.43 26.13
C ASP A 127 -16.56 5.35 25.48
N LEU A 128 -16.05 4.11 25.40
CA LEU A 128 -16.79 3.00 24.85
C LEU A 128 -17.88 2.55 25.82
N LEU A 129 -19.04 2.21 25.28
CA LEU A 129 -20.16 1.66 26.04
C LEU A 129 -20.01 0.15 26.18
N GLU A 130 -20.41 -0.39 27.29
CA GLU A 130 -20.46 -1.84 27.49
C GLU A 130 -21.71 -2.40 26.78
N MET A 131 -21.46 -3.20 25.75
CA MET A 131 -22.51 -3.80 24.90
C MET A 131 -22.81 -5.21 25.34
N ASP A 132 -24.11 -5.56 25.46
CA ASP A 132 -24.62 -6.88 25.73
C ASP A 132 -24.98 -7.65 24.44
N ASN A 133 -25.09 -8.96 24.53
CA ASN A 133 -25.57 -9.85 23.44
C ASN A 133 -24.87 -9.61 22.10
N PHE A 134 -23.58 -9.34 22.14
CA PHE A 134 -22.80 -9.10 20.92
C PHE A 134 -22.75 -10.36 20.04
N SER A 135 -23.00 -10.17 18.73
CA SER A 135 -22.88 -11.22 17.72
C SER A 135 -22.32 -10.63 16.42
N SER A 136 -21.37 -11.35 15.83
CA SER A 136 -20.83 -11.05 14.51
C SER A 136 -21.54 -11.89 13.45
N LEU A 137 -22.10 -11.23 12.45
CA LEU A 137 -22.81 -11.84 11.31
C LEU A 137 -21.87 -11.88 10.11
N THR A 138 -21.31 -13.03 9.83
CA THR A 138 -20.27 -13.20 8.80
C THR A 138 -20.67 -12.60 7.46
N GLY A 139 -19.85 -11.67 6.93
CA GLY A 139 -20.05 -10.98 5.67
C GLY A 139 -21.21 -9.97 5.65
N ARG A 140 -21.84 -9.67 6.79
CA ARG A 140 -22.98 -8.74 6.90
C ARG A 140 -22.72 -7.58 7.86
N GLY A 141 -22.21 -7.87 9.06
CA GLY A 141 -21.96 -6.86 10.08
C GLY A 141 -22.06 -7.40 11.51
N LEU A 142 -22.42 -6.54 12.43
CA LEU A 142 -22.45 -6.76 13.86
C LEU A 142 -23.84 -6.42 14.43
N THR A 143 -24.20 -7.11 15.51
CA THR A 143 -25.36 -6.77 16.33
C THR A 143 -24.99 -6.82 17.80
N ALA A 144 -25.56 -5.92 18.59
CA ALA A 144 -25.46 -5.95 20.04
C ALA A 144 -26.64 -5.20 20.69
N SER A 145 -26.79 -5.34 22.01
CA SER A 145 -27.82 -4.63 22.77
C SER A 145 -27.16 -3.64 23.73
N TYR A 146 -27.78 -2.48 23.91
CA TYR A 146 -27.40 -1.51 24.92
C TYR A 146 -28.63 -0.73 25.42
N ALA A 147 -28.77 -0.60 26.73
CA ALA A 147 -29.89 0.10 27.38
C ALA A 147 -31.28 -0.37 26.89
N GLY A 148 -31.42 -1.69 26.65
CA GLY A 148 -32.69 -2.31 26.23
C GLY A 148 -33.03 -2.14 24.75
N LYS A 149 -32.14 -1.58 23.93
CA LYS A 149 -32.29 -1.41 22.49
C LYS A 149 -31.30 -2.28 21.73
N THR A 150 -31.65 -2.67 20.50
CA THR A 150 -30.80 -3.44 19.61
C THR A 150 -30.12 -2.52 18.62
N TYR A 151 -28.80 -2.67 18.47
CA TYR A 151 -28.00 -1.91 17.53
C TYR A 151 -27.41 -2.83 16.47
N LEU A 152 -27.42 -2.37 15.23
CA LEU A 152 -26.92 -3.07 14.06
C LEU A 152 -25.88 -2.19 13.38
N ALA A 153 -24.71 -2.74 13.12
CA ALA A 153 -23.69 -2.06 12.31
C ALA A 153 -23.27 -2.99 11.16
N GLY A 154 -23.34 -2.53 9.90
CA GLY A 154 -22.97 -3.38 8.80
C GLY A 154 -23.35 -2.85 7.42
N ASN A 155 -23.40 -3.76 6.46
CA ASN A 155 -23.67 -3.47 5.06
C ASN A 155 -25.17 -3.35 4.73
N GLN A 156 -25.46 -2.97 3.50
CA GLN A 156 -26.84 -2.82 3.01
C GLN A 156 -27.65 -4.11 3.12
N THR A 157 -27.01 -5.27 2.96
CA THR A 157 -27.69 -6.58 3.07
C THR A 157 -28.22 -6.81 4.48
N LEU A 158 -27.41 -6.52 5.52
CA LEU A 158 -27.87 -6.61 6.91
C LEU A 158 -29.05 -5.69 7.16
N MET A 159 -28.99 -4.47 6.67
CA MET A 159 -30.08 -3.49 6.85
C MET A 159 -31.37 -3.95 6.18
N ALA A 160 -31.28 -4.56 5.00
CA ALA A 160 -32.44 -5.10 4.28
C ALA A 160 -33.05 -6.32 5.02
N ASP A 161 -32.22 -7.24 5.52
CA ASP A 161 -32.68 -8.41 6.29
C ASP A 161 -33.45 -7.97 7.56
N GLU A 162 -32.98 -6.92 8.23
CA GLU A 162 -33.56 -6.34 9.45
C GLU A 162 -34.62 -5.25 9.17
N LYS A 163 -35.01 -5.09 7.89
CA LYS A 163 -36.06 -4.17 7.42
C LYS A 163 -35.82 -2.71 7.81
N VAL A 164 -34.59 -2.29 7.86
CA VAL A 164 -34.20 -0.89 8.07
C VAL A 164 -34.46 -0.08 6.81
N ASP A 165 -35.21 1.00 6.91
CA ASP A 165 -35.45 1.92 5.78
C ASP A 165 -34.20 2.77 5.51
N LEU A 166 -33.63 2.61 4.32
CA LEU A 166 -32.43 3.34 3.86
C LEU A 166 -32.74 4.49 2.90
N THR A 167 -34.02 4.81 2.68
CA THR A 167 -34.43 5.82 1.69
C THR A 167 -33.76 7.18 1.95
N SER A 168 -33.67 7.58 3.22
CA SER A 168 -33.05 8.85 3.62
C SER A 168 -31.53 8.89 3.41
N ALA A 169 -30.87 7.73 3.33
CA ALA A 169 -29.43 7.63 3.18
C ALA A 169 -28.96 7.37 1.73
N GLN A 170 -29.87 7.24 0.79
CA GLN A 170 -29.56 6.80 -0.58
C GLN A 170 -28.56 7.74 -1.29
N ALA A 171 -28.74 9.05 -1.13
CA ALA A 171 -27.85 10.05 -1.74
C ALA A 171 -26.45 10.03 -1.10
N ASP A 172 -26.39 9.94 0.24
CA ASP A 172 -25.13 9.86 0.99
C ASP A 172 -24.38 8.57 0.69
N PHE A 173 -25.08 7.45 0.57
CA PHE A 173 -24.52 6.16 0.19
C PHE A 173 -23.90 6.19 -1.22
N GLN A 174 -24.57 6.80 -2.19
CA GLN A 174 -24.06 6.98 -3.55
C GLN A 174 -22.80 7.85 -3.56
N SER A 175 -22.77 8.91 -2.77
CA SER A 175 -21.60 9.79 -2.63
C SER A 175 -20.41 9.02 -2.06
N LEU A 176 -20.59 8.30 -0.95
CA LEU A 176 -19.51 7.49 -0.35
C LEU A 176 -18.92 6.47 -1.32
N THR A 177 -19.80 5.75 -2.03
CA THR A 177 -19.36 4.72 -2.97
C THR A 177 -18.66 5.29 -4.21
N ALA A 178 -19.09 6.46 -4.70
CA ALA A 178 -18.42 7.18 -5.78
C ALA A 178 -17.01 7.62 -5.39
N ASP A 179 -16.81 7.99 -4.13
CA ASP A 179 -15.50 8.36 -3.56
C ASP A 179 -14.63 7.14 -3.19
N GLY A 180 -15.10 5.92 -3.47
CA GLY A 180 -14.37 4.67 -3.19
C GLY A 180 -14.33 4.27 -1.71
N GLN A 181 -15.14 4.90 -0.85
CA GLN A 181 -15.24 4.58 0.57
C GLN A 181 -16.08 3.33 0.79
N THR A 182 -15.80 2.60 1.86
CA THR A 182 -16.61 1.45 2.29
C THR A 182 -17.71 1.93 3.24
N PRO A 183 -18.99 1.85 2.86
CA PRO A 183 -20.09 2.33 3.71
C PRO A 183 -20.41 1.35 4.83
N ILE A 184 -20.58 1.86 6.04
CA ILE A 184 -21.06 1.15 7.23
C ILE A 184 -22.32 1.83 7.72
N PHE A 185 -23.45 1.14 7.69
CA PHE A 185 -24.71 1.60 8.23
C PHE A 185 -24.80 1.31 9.72
N LEU A 186 -25.37 2.22 10.49
CA LEU A 186 -25.70 2.04 11.90
C LEU A 186 -27.20 2.25 12.10
N ALA A 187 -27.87 1.26 12.69
CA ALA A 187 -29.28 1.32 13.00
C ALA A 187 -29.56 1.00 14.49
N GLU A 188 -30.64 1.57 15.01
CA GLU A 188 -31.21 1.34 16.33
C GLU A 188 -32.65 0.84 16.15
N ASP A 189 -32.98 -0.36 16.63
CA ASP A 189 -34.33 -0.95 16.54
C ASP A 189 -34.99 -0.80 15.15
N SER A 190 -34.27 -1.19 14.10
CA SER A 190 -34.69 -1.05 12.70
C SER A 190 -34.80 0.39 12.17
N LYS A 191 -34.35 1.40 12.90
CA LYS A 191 -34.26 2.79 12.44
C LYS A 191 -32.81 3.17 12.13
N LEU A 192 -32.57 3.68 10.94
CA LEU A 192 -31.25 4.19 10.56
C LEU A 192 -30.88 5.42 11.40
N ILE A 193 -29.71 5.41 12.04
CA ILE A 193 -29.18 6.51 12.85
C ILE A 193 -27.85 7.06 12.32
N GLY A 194 -27.16 6.33 11.45
CA GLY A 194 -25.93 6.82 10.84
C GLY A 194 -25.46 5.99 9.63
N LEU A 195 -24.66 6.64 8.79
CA LEU A 195 -23.91 6.06 7.68
C LEU A 195 -22.49 6.60 7.73
N PHE A 196 -21.51 5.71 7.76
CA PHE A 196 -20.11 6.03 7.94
C PHE A 196 -19.31 5.50 6.76
N GLY A 197 -18.32 6.28 6.28
CA GLY A 197 -17.43 5.93 5.18
C GLY A 197 -15.98 5.74 5.64
N VAL A 198 -15.44 4.58 5.35
CA VAL A 198 -14.06 4.20 5.70
C VAL A 198 -13.23 3.94 4.46
#